data_9004e6eece0ece028d71074bf3a57b22
#
_entry.id   9004e6eece0ece028d71074bf3a57b22
#
_cell.length_a   1.000
_cell.length_b   1.000
_cell.length_c   1.000
_cell.angle_alpha   90.00
_cell.angle_beta   90.00
_cell.angle_gamma   90.00
#
_symmetry.space_group_name_H-M   'P 1'
#
loop_
_entity.id
_entity.type
_entity.pdbx_description
1 polymer ?
#
loop_
_entity_poly.entity_id
_entity_poly.type
_entity_poly.pdbx_seq_one_letter_code
_entity_poly.pdbx_strand_id
1 'polypeptide(L)'
;LLKELDELYAYSNANKVFCVIGYPIEHSLSPVMHNAVFKALKIDAIYFSVKVDVSMLKNAVDMLRNAVNGFNVTIPHKVTIIEYIDELDASAVKVGAVNTVSNSNGRLKGYNTDYHGFIQPIKSRGINLRGKSVLLLGAGGAARAVVAALCDEGIARLIIANRSINSNVKSLINTAMDKGIECKAIILNESNRYSYDCDLIVNATPLGMVDVFNRDKGSNSSNSSNS
;
A
#
# COMPACT_ATOMS: atom_id res chain seq x y z
N LEU A 1 20.00 -1.60 9.01
CA LEU A 1 19.56 -2.54 7.95
C LEU A 1 20.45 -3.80 7.91
N LEU A 2 21.79 -3.69 7.73
CA LEU A 2 22.70 -4.87 7.72
C LEU A 2 22.62 -5.65 9.04
N LYS A 3 22.66 -4.96 10.17
CA LYS A 3 22.60 -5.60 11.49
C LYS A 3 21.25 -6.30 11.75
N GLU A 4 20.16 -5.74 11.26
CA GLU A 4 18.81 -6.37 11.34
C GLU A 4 18.72 -7.60 10.44
N LEU A 5 19.33 -7.58 9.26
CA LEU A 5 19.40 -8.74 8.37
C LEU A 5 20.30 -9.84 8.92
N ASP A 6 21.47 -9.51 9.45
CA ASP A 6 22.43 -10.46 10.03
C ASP A 6 21.84 -11.14 11.28
N GLU A 7 21.15 -10.39 12.14
CA GLU A 7 20.45 -10.95 13.29
C GLU A 7 19.33 -11.92 12.87
N LEU A 8 18.59 -11.60 11.80
CA LEU A 8 17.54 -12.47 11.27
C LEU A 8 18.08 -13.73 10.62
N TYR A 9 19.18 -13.63 9.89
CA TYR A 9 19.88 -14.82 9.34
C TYR A 9 20.42 -15.73 10.45
N ALA A 10 20.88 -15.17 11.56
CA ALA A 10 21.37 -15.93 12.71
C ALA A 10 20.25 -16.67 13.45
N TYR A 11 19.02 -16.18 13.38
CA TYR A 11 17.85 -16.77 14.06
C TYR A 11 16.98 -17.68 13.18
N SER A 12 17.13 -17.68 11.88
CA SER A 12 16.28 -18.51 11.00
C SER A 12 17.12 -19.46 10.16
N ASN A 13 16.98 -20.76 10.42
CA ASN A 13 17.36 -21.80 9.47
C ASN A 13 16.37 -21.91 8.30
N ALA A 14 15.54 -20.89 8.07
CA ALA A 14 14.50 -20.91 7.05
C ALA A 14 15.09 -20.89 5.64
N ASN A 15 14.62 -21.81 4.78
CA ASN A 15 15.07 -21.91 3.39
C ASN A 15 14.63 -20.73 2.53
N LYS A 16 13.56 -20.00 2.94
CA LYS A 16 13.03 -18.85 2.21
C LYS A 16 12.84 -17.65 3.11
N VAL A 17 13.25 -16.51 2.62
CA VAL A 17 13.23 -15.24 3.35
C VAL A 17 12.41 -14.22 2.59
N PHE A 18 11.47 -13.58 3.27
CA PHE A 18 10.61 -12.53 2.72
C PHE A 18 10.53 -11.34 3.67
N CYS A 19 10.22 -10.16 3.12
CA CYS A 19 10.00 -8.99 3.95
C CYS A 19 8.98 -8.01 3.36
N VAL A 20 8.63 -6.99 4.14
CA VAL A 20 7.97 -5.77 3.66
C VAL A 20 8.86 -4.57 3.93
N ILE A 21 9.02 -3.69 2.94
CA ILE A 21 9.74 -2.44 3.06
C ILE A 21 8.80 -1.24 3.07
N GLY A 22 9.08 -0.24 3.91
CA GLY A 22 8.27 0.98 4.02
C GLY A 22 8.80 1.94 5.09
N TYR A 23 8.13 3.10 5.21
CA TYR A 23 8.42 4.10 6.23
C TYR A 23 7.19 4.98 6.54
N PRO A 24 6.70 5.03 7.79
CA PRO A 24 7.01 4.11 8.90
C PRO A 24 6.49 2.69 8.62
N ILE A 25 7.07 1.67 9.25
CA ILE A 25 6.73 0.25 9.00
C ILE A 25 6.50 -0.55 10.30
N GLU A 26 6.79 0.03 11.44
CA GLU A 26 6.80 -0.63 12.75
C GLU A 26 5.45 -1.25 13.10
N HIS A 27 4.36 -0.69 12.59
CA HIS A 27 2.99 -1.15 12.86
C HIS A 27 2.44 -2.14 11.83
N SER A 28 3.28 -2.62 10.92
CA SER A 28 2.85 -3.58 9.90
C SER A 28 2.46 -4.92 10.52
N LEU A 29 1.24 -5.37 10.24
CA LEU A 29 0.76 -6.70 10.62
C LEU A 29 1.19 -7.80 9.64
N SER A 30 1.84 -7.44 8.52
CA SER A 30 2.26 -8.41 7.50
C SER A 30 3.15 -9.52 8.06
N PRO A 31 4.16 -9.24 8.92
CA PRO A 31 4.97 -10.32 9.50
C PRO A 31 4.15 -11.32 10.33
N VAL A 32 3.24 -10.82 11.16
CA VAL A 32 2.39 -11.68 12.01
C VAL A 32 1.51 -12.56 11.14
N MET A 33 0.87 -11.98 10.12
CA MET A 33 -0.01 -12.68 9.19
C MET A 33 0.73 -13.76 8.39
N HIS A 34 1.84 -13.38 7.71
CA HIS A 34 2.56 -14.31 6.84
C HIS A 34 3.22 -15.44 7.63
N ASN A 35 3.86 -15.15 8.77
CA ASN A 35 4.49 -16.19 9.59
C ASN A 35 3.46 -17.16 10.18
N ALA A 36 2.25 -16.69 10.55
CA ALA A 36 1.16 -17.57 10.98
C ALA A 36 0.74 -18.53 9.86
N VAL A 37 0.63 -18.02 8.60
CA VAL A 37 0.31 -18.84 7.42
C VAL A 37 1.44 -19.82 7.11
N PHE A 38 2.71 -19.40 7.13
CA PHE A 38 3.84 -20.29 6.90
C PHE A 38 3.86 -21.43 7.90
N LYS A 39 3.63 -21.14 9.19
CA LYS A 39 3.52 -22.15 10.24
C LYS A 39 2.36 -23.12 9.99
N ALA A 40 1.17 -22.61 9.67
CA ALA A 40 -0.03 -23.43 9.44
C ALA A 40 0.12 -24.37 8.22
N LEU A 41 0.77 -23.87 7.16
CA LEU A 41 1.01 -24.64 5.93
C LEU A 41 2.32 -25.41 5.93
N LYS A 42 3.10 -25.39 7.03
CA LYS A 42 4.43 -26.01 7.16
C LYS A 42 5.40 -25.56 6.05
N ILE A 43 5.32 -24.30 5.65
CA ILE A 43 6.25 -23.68 4.71
C ILE A 43 7.48 -23.25 5.50
N ASP A 44 8.65 -23.73 5.09
CA ASP A 44 9.94 -23.31 5.66
C ASP A 44 10.35 -21.95 5.14
N ALA A 45 9.78 -20.91 5.74
CA ALA A 45 9.99 -19.52 5.37
C ALA A 45 9.82 -18.57 6.57
N ILE A 46 10.45 -17.41 6.48
CA ILE A 46 10.28 -16.31 7.43
C ILE A 46 9.90 -15.02 6.71
N TYR A 47 9.09 -14.21 7.40
CA TYR A 47 8.68 -12.89 6.92
C TYR A 47 8.90 -11.83 8.00
N PHE A 48 9.49 -10.68 7.66
CA PHE A 48 9.77 -9.58 8.59
C PHE A 48 9.54 -8.21 7.96
N SER A 49 9.58 -7.15 8.76
CA SER A 49 9.50 -5.77 8.28
C SER A 49 10.87 -5.12 8.27
N VAL A 50 11.15 -4.32 7.24
CA VAL A 50 12.39 -3.55 7.10
C VAL A 50 12.03 -2.08 6.94
N LYS A 51 12.51 -1.27 7.86
CA LYS A 51 12.36 0.18 7.80
C LYS A 51 13.31 0.76 6.75
N VAL A 52 12.75 1.37 5.72
CA VAL A 52 13.52 1.96 4.63
C VAL A 52 13.08 3.41 4.43
N ASP A 53 13.97 4.35 4.72
CA ASP A 53 13.77 5.76 4.39
C ASP A 53 13.86 5.99 2.87
N VAL A 54 13.24 7.08 2.38
CA VAL A 54 13.22 7.41 0.94
C VAL A 54 14.63 7.52 0.36
N SER A 55 15.56 8.11 1.09
CA SER A 55 16.96 8.27 0.66
C SER A 55 17.73 6.95 0.58
N MET A 56 17.26 5.91 1.29
CA MET A 56 17.92 4.61 1.37
C MET A 56 17.33 3.56 0.42
N LEU A 57 16.27 3.90 -0.34
CA LEU A 57 15.53 2.92 -1.14
C LEU A 57 16.42 2.15 -2.11
N LYS A 58 17.28 2.85 -2.87
CA LYS A 58 18.20 2.20 -3.82
C LYS A 58 19.11 1.18 -3.12
N ASN A 59 19.79 1.60 -2.05
CA ASN A 59 20.71 0.73 -1.32
C ASN A 59 19.98 -0.48 -0.71
N ALA A 60 18.75 -0.27 -0.19
CA ALA A 60 17.93 -1.34 0.34
C ALA A 60 17.58 -2.37 -0.75
N VAL A 61 17.18 -1.93 -1.94
CA VAL A 61 16.84 -2.84 -3.05
C VAL A 61 18.08 -3.62 -3.50
N ASP A 62 19.25 -2.96 -3.63
CA ASP A 62 20.50 -3.62 -4.00
C ASP A 62 20.91 -4.73 -2.99
N MET A 63 20.67 -4.49 -1.69
CA MET A 63 20.88 -5.51 -0.65
C MET A 63 19.85 -6.65 -0.73
N LEU A 64 18.58 -6.32 -0.90
CA LEU A 64 17.51 -7.31 -0.95
C LEU A 64 17.62 -8.26 -2.15
N ARG A 65 18.25 -7.83 -3.26
CA ARG A 65 18.53 -8.69 -4.42
C ARG A 65 19.31 -9.96 -4.04
N ASN A 66 20.18 -9.86 -3.04
CA ASN A 66 21.05 -10.96 -2.63
C ASN A 66 20.57 -11.65 -1.34
N ALA A 67 19.62 -11.04 -0.63
CA ALA A 67 19.26 -11.45 0.71
C ALA A 67 17.90 -12.13 0.84
N VAL A 68 16.94 -11.87 -0.06
CA VAL A 68 15.56 -12.36 0.10
C VAL A 68 15.00 -12.98 -1.18
N ASN A 69 14.03 -13.88 -1.04
CA ASN A 69 13.34 -14.52 -2.16
C ASN A 69 12.23 -13.65 -2.76
N GLY A 70 11.82 -12.61 -2.04
CA GLY A 70 10.83 -11.64 -2.48
C GLY A 70 10.47 -10.69 -1.37
N PHE A 71 9.80 -9.58 -1.72
CA PHE A 71 9.40 -8.61 -0.72
C PHE A 71 8.16 -7.82 -1.15
N ASN A 72 7.42 -7.35 -0.16
CA ASN A 72 6.35 -6.38 -0.38
C ASN A 72 6.87 -4.96 -0.22
N VAL A 73 6.18 -4.05 -0.87
CA VAL A 73 6.49 -2.62 -0.87
C VAL A 73 5.27 -1.84 -0.42
N THR A 74 5.45 -1.00 0.62
CA THR A 74 4.38 -0.12 1.08
C THR A 74 4.81 1.35 1.03
N ILE A 75 4.03 2.22 1.64
CA ILE A 75 4.28 3.67 1.70
C ILE A 75 5.71 3.93 2.22
N PRO A 76 6.46 4.87 1.60
CA PRO A 76 6.11 5.73 0.45
C PRO A 76 6.58 5.18 -0.91
N HIS A 77 7.09 3.96 -0.99
CA HIS A 77 7.98 3.46 -2.04
C HIS A 77 7.30 2.87 -3.28
N LYS A 78 5.98 2.58 -3.25
CA LYS A 78 5.27 1.81 -4.30
C LYS A 78 5.45 2.35 -5.73
N VAL A 79 5.65 3.65 -5.89
CA VAL A 79 5.89 4.27 -7.21
C VAL A 79 7.38 4.33 -7.52
N THR A 80 8.17 4.85 -6.59
CA THR A 80 9.60 5.10 -6.80
C THR A 80 10.41 3.82 -7.01
N ILE A 81 9.97 2.70 -6.41
CA ILE A 81 10.67 1.42 -6.52
C ILE A 81 10.75 0.89 -7.95
N ILE A 82 9.84 1.32 -8.83
CA ILE A 82 9.81 0.91 -10.24
C ILE A 82 11.15 1.15 -10.92
N GLU A 83 11.87 2.21 -10.56
CA GLU A 83 13.18 2.57 -11.11
C GLU A 83 14.28 1.54 -10.80
N TYR A 84 14.06 0.65 -9.81
CA TYR A 84 15.03 -0.33 -9.32
C TYR A 84 14.61 -1.78 -9.63
N ILE A 85 13.51 -1.98 -10.35
CA ILE A 85 12.96 -3.29 -10.73
C ILE A 85 13.34 -3.62 -12.17
N ASP A 86 13.78 -4.86 -12.40
CA ASP A 86 14.28 -5.29 -13.71
C ASP A 86 13.16 -5.58 -14.72
N GLU A 87 12.01 -6.02 -14.23
CA GLU A 87 10.84 -6.37 -15.05
C GLU A 87 9.55 -6.02 -14.32
N LEU A 88 8.60 -5.45 -15.03
CA LEU A 88 7.26 -5.19 -14.52
C LEU A 88 6.25 -6.16 -15.12
N ASP A 89 5.47 -6.79 -14.24
CA ASP A 89 4.28 -7.52 -14.65
C ASP A 89 3.20 -6.58 -15.19
N ALA A 90 2.30 -7.08 -16.01
CA ALA A 90 1.19 -6.30 -16.57
C ALA A 90 0.33 -5.62 -15.48
N SER A 91 0.20 -6.25 -14.31
CA SER A 91 -0.50 -5.66 -13.16
C SER A 91 0.17 -4.40 -12.63
N ALA A 92 1.51 -4.40 -12.54
CA ALA A 92 2.27 -3.24 -12.09
C ALA A 92 2.30 -2.13 -13.14
N VAL A 93 2.43 -2.48 -14.42
CA VAL A 93 2.37 -1.53 -15.55
C VAL A 93 1.01 -0.82 -15.56
N LYS A 94 -0.08 -1.58 -15.45
CA LYS A 94 -1.45 -1.07 -15.44
C LYS A 94 -1.70 -0.04 -14.33
N VAL A 95 -1.16 -0.28 -13.15
CA VAL A 95 -1.36 0.58 -11.97
C VAL A 95 -0.34 1.72 -11.91
N GLY A 96 0.85 1.54 -12.50
CA GLY A 96 1.98 2.46 -12.34
C GLY A 96 2.52 2.47 -10.89
N ALA A 97 2.43 1.33 -10.21
CA ALA A 97 2.96 1.13 -8.86
C ALA A 97 3.24 -0.36 -8.60
N VAL A 98 4.23 -0.65 -7.79
CA VAL A 98 4.63 -2.01 -7.34
C VAL A 98 4.36 -2.13 -5.85
N ASN A 99 3.69 -3.20 -5.44
CA ASN A 99 3.51 -3.55 -4.03
C ASN A 99 4.09 -4.93 -3.67
N THR A 100 4.48 -5.71 -4.67
CA THR A 100 5.02 -7.07 -4.49
C THR A 100 6.14 -7.29 -5.49
N VAL A 101 7.25 -7.83 -5.02
CA VAL A 101 8.44 -8.12 -5.82
C VAL A 101 8.83 -9.58 -5.62
N SER A 102 8.95 -10.34 -6.69
CA SER A 102 9.62 -11.64 -6.69
C SER A 102 11.09 -11.47 -7.05
N ASN A 103 11.92 -12.26 -6.41
CA ASN A 103 13.35 -12.30 -6.68
C ASN A 103 13.74 -13.69 -7.18
N SER A 104 14.28 -13.75 -8.38
CA SER A 104 14.78 -14.96 -9.01
C SER A 104 16.28 -14.79 -9.29
N ASN A 105 17.10 -15.25 -8.34
CA ASN A 105 18.58 -15.16 -8.44
C ASN A 105 19.07 -13.73 -8.73
N GLY A 106 18.56 -12.75 -8.00
CA GLY A 106 18.92 -11.35 -8.13
C GLY A 106 18.13 -10.58 -9.21
N ARG A 107 17.34 -11.24 -10.06
CA ARG A 107 16.45 -10.60 -11.00
C ARG A 107 15.10 -10.30 -10.34
N LEU A 108 14.73 -9.04 -10.25
CA LEU A 108 13.54 -8.56 -9.58
C LEU A 108 12.40 -8.33 -10.58
N LYS A 109 11.24 -8.95 -10.32
CA LYS A 109 10.02 -8.70 -11.08
C LYS A 109 8.95 -8.11 -10.16
N GLY A 110 8.42 -6.94 -10.55
CA GLY A 110 7.44 -6.18 -9.79
C GLY A 110 6.00 -6.47 -10.22
N TYR A 111 5.11 -6.58 -9.24
CA TYR A 111 3.69 -6.84 -9.40
C TYR A 111 2.86 -5.83 -8.61
N ASN A 112 1.58 -5.71 -8.96
CA ASN A 112 0.61 -5.00 -8.15
C ASN A 112 -0.60 -5.87 -7.83
N THR A 113 -0.76 -6.23 -6.57
CA THR A 113 -1.89 -7.02 -6.06
C THR A 113 -2.99 -6.16 -5.45
N ASP A 114 -2.76 -4.86 -5.23
CA ASP A 114 -3.74 -3.93 -4.64
C ASP A 114 -4.97 -3.77 -5.52
N TYR A 115 -4.78 -3.76 -6.86
CA TYR A 115 -5.86 -3.69 -7.83
C TYR A 115 -6.91 -4.80 -7.61
N HIS A 116 -6.46 -6.04 -7.60
CA HIS A 116 -7.34 -7.19 -7.37
C HIS A 116 -7.86 -7.23 -5.94
N GLY A 117 -7.02 -6.90 -4.96
CA GLY A 117 -7.41 -6.83 -3.55
C GLY A 117 -8.53 -5.82 -3.29
N PHE A 118 -8.58 -4.72 -4.04
CA PHE A 118 -9.65 -3.73 -3.95
C PHE A 118 -10.93 -4.19 -4.63
N ILE A 119 -10.85 -4.68 -5.87
CA ILE A 119 -12.06 -4.89 -6.67
C ILE A 119 -12.76 -6.23 -6.39
N GLN A 120 -12.03 -7.28 -6.03
CA GLN A 120 -12.60 -8.61 -5.82
C GLN A 120 -13.64 -8.66 -4.69
N PRO A 121 -13.44 -8.05 -3.51
CA PRO A 121 -14.46 -8.02 -2.47
C PRO A 121 -15.75 -7.29 -2.87
N ILE A 122 -15.66 -6.30 -3.75
CA ILE A 122 -16.81 -5.55 -4.28
C ILE A 122 -17.60 -6.46 -5.23
N LYS A 123 -16.91 -7.10 -6.18
CA LYS A 123 -17.52 -8.03 -7.15
C LYS A 123 -18.14 -9.24 -6.50
N SER A 124 -17.48 -9.83 -5.50
CA SER A 124 -17.99 -11.01 -4.80
C SER A 124 -19.29 -10.73 -4.03
N ARG A 125 -19.59 -9.47 -3.74
CA ARG A 125 -20.85 -9.02 -3.15
C ARG A 125 -21.90 -8.64 -4.18
N GLY A 126 -21.63 -8.81 -5.47
CA GLY A 126 -22.57 -8.44 -6.55
C GLY A 126 -22.75 -6.94 -6.74
N ILE A 127 -21.85 -6.10 -6.20
CA ILE A 127 -21.93 -4.65 -6.33
C ILE A 127 -21.45 -4.24 -7.73
N ASN A 128 -22.35 -3.62 -8.51
CA ASN A 128 -22.04 -3.10 -9.83
C ASN A 128 -21.61 -1.63 -9.72
N LEU A 129 -20.41 -1.32 -10.18
CA LEU A 129 -19.85 0.03 -10.18
C LEU A 129 -20.05 0.79 -11.49
N ARG A 130 -20.54 0.14 -12.56
CA ARG A 130 -20.78 0.80 -13.84
C ARG A 130 -21.73 1.99 -13.70
N GLY A 131 -21.29 3.14 -14.22
CA GLY A 131 -22.08 4.38 -14.18
C GLY A 131 -22.13 5.06 -12.81
N LYS A 132 -21.43 4.55 -11.80
CA LYS A 132 -21.42 5.08 -10.44
C LYS A 132 -20.53 6.29 -10.28
N SER A 133 -20.83 7.10 -9.27
CA SER A 133 -20.05 8.27 -8.84
C SER A 133 -19.23 7.92 -7.59
N VAL A 134 -17.94 8.16 -7.62
CA VAL A 134 -17.00 7.76 -6.56
C VAL A 134 -16.26 8.95 -6.00
N LEU A 135 -16.17 9.05 -4.67
CA LEU A 135 -15.27 9.94 -3.93
C LEU A 135 -14.08 9.14 -3.43
N LEU A 136 -12.89 9.50 -3.91
CA LEU A 136 -11.61 8.92 -3.49
C LEU A 136 -10.86 9.88 -2.59
N LEU A 137 -10.54 9.47 -1.38
CA LEU A 137 -9.73 10.23 -0.43
C LEU A 137 -8.27 9.78 -0.55
N GLY A 138 -7.38 10.70 -0.92
CA GLY A 138 -5.95 10.46 -1.10
C GLY A 138 -5.53 10.18 -2.54
N ALA A 139 -4.22 10.35 -2.81
CA ALA A 139 -3.60 10.21 -4.13
C ALA A 139 -2.23 9.50 -4.05
N GLY A 140 -2.07 8.55 -3.14
CA GLY A 140 -0.85 7.75 -2.97
C GLY A 140 -0.80 6.50 -3.87
N GLY A 141 0.15 5.61 -3.61
CA GLY A 141 0.32 4.36 -4.36
C GLY A 141 -0.91 3.46 -4.35
N ALA A 142 -1.63 3.38 -3.22
CA ALA A 142 -2.90 2.63 -3.14
C ALA A 142 -4.00 3.26 -4.01
N ALA A 143 -4.09 4.60 -4.05
CA ALA A 143 -5.06 5.31 -4.87
C ALA A 143 -4.90 5.00 -6.36
N ARG A 144 -3.68 4.74 -6.86
CA ARG A 144 -3.42 4.33 -8.25
C ARG A 144 -4.13 3.02 -8.58
N ALA A 145 -4.01 2.02 -7.72
CA ALA A 145 -4.66 0.73 -7.91
C ALA A 145 -6.20 0.85 -7.88
N VAL A 146 -6.71 1.68 -6.96
CA VAL A 146 -8.14 1.99 -6.86
C VAL A 146 -8.65 2.66 -8.14
N VAL A 147 -7.97 3.71 -8.63
CA VAL A 147 -8.36 4.41 -9.86
C VAL A 147 -8.34 3.48 -11.06
N ALA A 148 -7.27 2.69 -11.23
CA ALA A 148 -7.18 1.72 -12.32
C ALA A 148 -8.35 0.71 -12.28
N ALA A 149 -8.71 0.20 -11.09
CA ALA A 149 -9.82 -0.73 -10.94
C ALA A 149 -11.18 -0.08 -11.22
N LEU A 150 -11.41 1.13 -10.70
CA LEU A 150 -12.65 1.88 -10.92
C LEU A 150 -12.85 2.23 -12.40
N CYS A 151 -11.77 2.60 -13.09
CA CYS A 151 -11.80 2.87 -14.53
C CYS A 151 -12.24 1.64 -15.32
N ASP A 152 -11.70 0.47 -15.02
CA ASP A 152 -12.06 -0.77 -15.71
C ASP A 152 -13.50 -1.21 -15.42
N GLU A 153 -14.05 -0.88 -14.24
CA GLU A 153 -15.44 -1.13 -13.92
C GLU A 153 -16.41 -0.13 -14.59
N GLY A 154 -15.90 0.90 -15.25
CA GLY A 154 -16.70 1.86 -16.02
C GLY A 154 -17.53 2.79 -15.13
N ILE A 155 -16.97 3.32 -14.05
CA ILE A 155 -17.62 4.38 -13.29
C ILE A 155 -17.89 5.61 -14.17
N ALA A 156 -18.91 6.41 -13.85
CA ALA A 156 -19.22 7.62 -14.59
C ALA A 156 -18.39 8.83 -14.12
N ARG A 157 -18.18 8.93 -12.81
CA ARG A 157 -17.55 10.11 -12.22
C ARG A 157 -16.60 9.75 -11.08
N LEU A 158 -15.44 10.42 -11.05
CA LEU A 158 -14.45 10.31 -9.98
C LEU A 158 -14.15 11.69 -9.39
N ILE A 159 -14.28 11.83 -8.07
CA ILE A 159 -13.86 13.01 -7.33
C ILE A 159 -12.66 12.59 -6.47
N ILE A 160 -11.52 13.23 -6.67
CA ILE A 160 -10.30 12.96 -5.89
C ILE A 160 -10.13 14.06 -4.85
N ALA A 161 -10.27 13.72 -3.57
CA ALA A 161 -10.05 14.64 -2.45
C ALA A 161 -8.66 14.41 -1.86
N ASN A 162 -7.81 15.43 -1.86
CA ASN A 162 -6.46 15.35 -1.32
C ASN A 162 -6.06 16.65 -0.62
N ARG A 163 -5.06 16.62 0.27
CA ARG A 163 -4.59 17.80 1.00
C ARG A 163 -4.02 18.89 0.08
N SER A 164 -3.51 18.51 -1.09
CA SER A 164 -2.99 19.43 -2.11
C SER A 164 -3.16 18.83 -3.50
N ILE A 165 -3.27 19.67 -4.53
CA ILE A 165 -3.34 19.23 -5.92
C ILE A 165 -1.90 19.16 -6.48
N ASN A 166 -1.24 18.08 -6.21
CA ASN A 166 0.14 17.80 -6.62
C ASN A 166 0.21 16.93 -7.92
N SER A 167 1.42 16.56 -8.34
CA SER A 167 1.65 15.72 -9.52
C SER A 167 0.94 14.37 -9.47
N ASN A 168 0.84 13.74 -8.29
CA ASN A 168 0.13 12.48 -8.11
C ASN A 168 -1.36 12.62 -8.43
N VAL A 169 -2.01 13.67 -7.88
CA VAL A 169 -3.43 13.96 -8.16
C VAL A 169 -3.63 14.18 -9.65
N LYS A 170 -2.77 15.01 -10.30
CA LYS A 170 -2.85 15.26 -11.75
C LYS A 170 -2.69 13.97 -12.57
N SER A 171 -1.77 13.10 -12.20
CA SER A 171 -1.58 11.80 -12.84
C SER A 171 -2.84 10.93 -12.76
N LEU A 172 -3.50 10.86 -11.60
CA LEU A 172 -4.73 10.10 -11.42
C LEU A 172 -5.90 10.67 -12.23
N ILE A 173 -6.01 12.00 -12.31
CA ILE A 173 -7.01 12.67 -13.16
C ILE A 173 -6.81 12.27 -14.62
N ASN A 174 -5.58 12.38 -15.13
CA ASN A 174 -5.27 12.00 -16.51
C ASN A 174 -5.63 10.53 -16.78
N THR A 175 -5.25 9.61 -15.86
CA THR A 175 -5.61 8.20 -15.99
C THR A 175 -7.12 7.97 -16.11
N ALA A 176 -7.93 8.69 -15.34
CA ALA A 176 -9.38 8.57 -15.37
C ALA A 176 -9.96 9.20 -16.68
N MET A 177 -9.48 10.38 -17.05
CA MET A 177 -9.94 11.10 -18.25
C MET A 177 -9.59 10.36 -19.55
N ASP A 178 -8.42 9.73 -19.62
CA ASP A 178 -8.00 8.89 -20.75
C ASP A 178 -8.93 7.68 -20.96
N LYS A 179 -9.67 7.29 -19.92
CA LYS A 179 -10.70 6.25 -19.96
C LYS A 179 -12.12 6.79 -20.15
N GLY A 180 -12.26 8.09 -20.42
CA GLY A 180 -13.55 8.75 -20.64
C GLY A 180 -14.37 8.99 -19.36
N ILE A 181 -13.74 8.98 -18.19
CA ILE A 181 -14.41 9.20 -16.91
C ILE A 181 -14.37 10.68 -16.55
N GLU A 182 -15.52 11.26 -16.19
CA GLU A 182 -15.55 12.61 -15.62
C GLU A 182 -14.75 12.64 -14.32
N CYS A 183 -13.68 13.44 -14.29
CA CYS A 183 -12.79 13.48 -13.12
C CYS A 183 -12.48 14.90 -12.67
N LYS A 184 -12.58 15.16 -11.37
CA LYS A 184 -12.14 16.42 -10.75
C LYS A 184 -11.40 16.18 -9.45
N ALA A 185 -10.53 17.12 -9.09
CA ALA A 185 -9.88 17.15 -7.78
C ALA A 185 -10.43 18.27 -6.90
N ILE A 186 -10.44 18.02 -5.61
CA ILE A 186 -10.78 18.98 -4.57
C ILE A 186 -9.72 18.96 -3.47
N ILE A 187 -9.53 20.11 -2.82
CA ILE A 187 -8.65 20.20 -1.65
C ILE A 187 -9.47 19.80 -0.43
N LEU A 188 -9.01 18.76 0.27
CA LEU A 188 -9.57 18.32 1.52
C LEU A 188 -9.00 19.21 2.65
N ASN A 189 -9.82 20.09 3.19
CA ASN A 189 -9.50 20.91 4.37
C ASN A 189 -10.63 20.82 5.39
N GLU A 190 -10.33 21.20 6.65
CA GLU A 190 -11.27 21.09 7.77
C GLU A 190 -12.50 22.00 7.62
N SER A 191 -12.38 23.10 6.87
CA SER A 191 -13.45 24.06 6.62
C SER A 191 -14.44 23.60 5.55
N ASN A 192 -14.06 22.62 4.71
CA ASN A 192 -14.87 22.18 3.60
C ASN A 192 -15.72 20.97 4.00
N ARG A 193 -16.83 21.21 4.69
CA ARG A 193 -17.89 20.21 4.87
C ARG A 193 -18.74 20.14 3.60
N TYR A 194 -18.23 19.47 2.57
CA TYR A 194 -18.97 19.28 1.34
C TYR A 194 -19.86 18.03 1.45
N SER A 195 -21.13 18.20 1.13
CA SER A 195 -21.99 17.07 0.76
C SER A 195 -21.69 16.75 -0.71
N TYR A 196 -21.07 15.61 -0.98
CA TYR A 196 -20.93 15.09 -2.32
C TYR A 196 -21.95 13.99 -2.55
N ASP A 197 -22.75 14.18 -3.59
CA ASP A 197 -23.59 13.09 -4.07
C ASP A 197 -22.70 12.07 -4.78
N CYS A 198 -22.43 10.97 -4.10
CA CYS A 198 -21.63 9.85 -4.60
C CYS A 198 -22.16 8.52 -4.09
N ASP A 199 -22.03 7.49 -4.92
CA ASP A 199 -22.48 6.13 -4.61
C ASP A 199 -21.47 5.36 -3.74
N LEU A 200 -20.19 5.73 -3.82
CA LEU A 200 -19.10 5.06 -3.12
C LEU A 200 -18.07 6.06 -2.60
N ILE A 201 -17.61 5.85 -1.36
CA ILE A 201 -16.48 6.55 -0.78
C ILE A 201 -15.35 5.56 -0.56
N VAL A 202 -14.16 5.89 -1.05
CA VAL A 202 -12.96 5.07 -0.87
C VAL A 202 -11.89 5.88 -0.12
N ASN A 203 -11.44 5.37 1.02
CA ASN A 203 -10.33 5.97 1.77
C ASN A 203 -9.01 5.27 1.40
N ALA A 204 -8.17 5.96 0.65
CA ALA A 204 -6.80 5.54 0.32
C ALA A 204 -5.74 6.40 1.06
N THR A 205 -6.12 7.03 2.17
CA THR A 205 -5.23 7.78 3.05
C THR A 205 -4.86 6.96 4.29
N PRO A 206 -3.80 7.33 5.03
CA PRO A 206 -3.52 6.77 6.34
C PRO A 206 -4.50 7.19 7.44
N LEU A 207 -5.41 8.13 7.19
CA LEU A 207 -6.38 8.59 8.19
C LEU A 207 -7.31 7.47 8.62
N GLY A 208 -7.44 7.30 9.92
CA GLY A 208 -8.22 6.21 10.52
C GLY A 208 -7.44 4.92 10.74
N MET A 209 -6.16 4.84 10.35
CA MET A 209 -5.29 3.78 10.81
C MET A 209 -5.05 3.94 12.32
N VAL A 210 -5.56 2.99 13.09
CA VAL A 210 -5.38 2.99 14.55
C VAL A 210 -3.98 2.45 14.85
N ASP A 211 -3.24 3.19 15.68
CA ASP A 211 -2.02 2.70 16.29
C ASP A 211 -2.39 1.63 17.33
N VAL A 212 -2.36 0.36 16.91
CA VAL A 212 -2.85 -0.78 17.71
C VAL A 212 -2.06 -0.93 19.02
N PHE A 213 -0.86 -0.36 19.09
CA PHE A 213 0.05 -0.45 20.25
C PHE A 213 -0.08 0.70 21.25
N ASN A 214 -0.84 1.75 20.96
CA ASN A 214 -1.04 2.88 21.88
C ASN A 214 -2.34 2.79 22.71
N ARG A 215 -3.11 1.71 22.61
CA ARG A 215 -4.35 1.56 23.40
C ARG A 215 -4.10 1.46 24.91
N ASP A 216 -2.92 1.03 25.34
CA ASP A 216 -2.63 0.79 26.77
C ASP A 216 -2.00 2.00 27.50
N LYS A 217 -1.72 3.11 26.83
CA LYS A 217 -1.14 4.32 27.48
C LYS A 217 -2.17 5.35 27.94
N GLY A 218 -3.46 5.15 27.69
CA GLY A 218 -4.53 6.10 27.98
C GLY A 218 -5.28 5.92 29.28
N SER A 219 -5.01 4.89 30.10
CA SER A 219 -5.83 4.56 31.28
C SER A 219 -5.17 4.79 32.66
N ASN A 220 -3.98 5.38 32.75
CA ASN A 220 -3.30 5.61 34.01
C ASN A 220 -2.94 7.08 34.33
N SER A 221 -3.85 8.02 34.03
CA SER A 221 -3.67 9.40 34.54
C SER A 221 -4.99 9.98 35.05
N SER A 222 -5.55 9.38 36.10
CA SER A 222 -6.49 10.07 36.98
C SER A 222 -6.64 9.23 38.23
N ASN A 223 -5.77 9.47 39.22
CA ASN A 223 -6.07 9.43 40.64
C ASN A 223 -4.80 9.69 41.47
N SER A 224 -4.49 10.95 41.69
CA SER A 224 -3.76 11.36 42.92
C SER A 224 -3.87 12.88 43.08
N SER A 225 -4.97 13.32 43.65
CA SER A 225 -5.03 14.55 44.43
C SER A 225 -6.28 14.48 45.29
N ASN A 226 -6.08 14.10 46.54
CA ASN A 226 -6.79 14.67 47.70
C ASN A 226 -6.46 13.85 48.96
N SER A 227 -5.55 14.35 49.73
CA SER A 227 -5.62 14.47 51.19
C SER A 227 -4.35 15.17 51.67
#